data_768e3d635fef14028be04a462a8d7171
#
_entry.id   768e3d635fef14028be04a462a8d7171
#
_cell.length_a   1.000
_cell.length_b   1.000
_cell.length_c   1.000
_cell.angle_alpha   90.00
_cell.angle_beta   90.00
_cell.angle_gamma   90.00
#
_symmetry.space_group_name_H-M   'P 1'
#
loop_
_entity.id
_entity.type
_entity.pdbx_description
1 polymer ?
#
loop_
_entity_poly.entity_id
_entity_poly.type
_entity_poly.pdbx_seq_one_letter_code
_entity_poly.pdbx_strand_id
1 'polypeptide(L)' 'MRILVIGLGVQGIKRVKVAGSDVSATVDPQNPSADFKLIDDVPLNAYDAAIVCTPDLEKLRIIKYLLVNDKHVLVEKP' A
#
# COMPACT_ATOMS: atom_id res chain seq x y z
N MET A 1 -4.24 2.88 -13.82
CA MET A 1 -4.34 3.45 -12.45
C MET A 1 -3.05 3.14 -11.72
N ARG A 2 -2.53 4.12 -11.00
CA ARG A 2 -1.30 3.93 -10.23
C ARG A 2 -1.65 3.40 -8.85
N ILE A 3 -1.08 2.26 -8.49
CA ILE A 3 -1.46 1.53 -7.29
C ILE A 3 -0.28 1.42 -6.33
N LEU A 4 -0.52 1.79 -5.07
CA LEU A 4 0.42 1.61 -3.98
C LEU A 4 0.09 0.29 -3.28
N VAL A 5 1.07 -0.58 -3.06
CA VAL A 5 0.88 -1.81 -2.29
C VAL A 5 1.53 -1.63 -0.93
N ILE A 6 0.73 -1.74 0.13
CA ILE A 6 1.17 -1.51 1.50
C ILE A 6 1.18 -2.84 2.26
N GLY A 7 2.35 -3.23 2.71
CA GLY A 7 2.59 -4.53 3.34
C GLY A 7 3.01 -5.57 2.32
N LEU A 8 4.25 -6.04 2.42
CA LEU A 8 4.83 -7.00 1.49
C LEU A 8 4.96 -8.41 2.10
N GLY A 9 3.98 -8.80 2.91
CA GLY A 9 3.84 -10.18 3.32
C GLY A 9 3.31 -11.03 2.17
N VAL A 10 2.78 -12.21 2.48
CA VAL A 10 2.32 -13.15 1.45
C VAL A 10 1.28 -12.51 0.52
N GLN A 11 0.28 -11.85 1.08
CA GLN A 11 -0.78 -11.24 0.27
C GLN A 11 -0.26 -10.05 -0.53
N GLY A 12 0.58 -9.21 0.08
CA GLY A 12 1.14 -8.05 -0.62
C GLY A 12 1.96 -8.45 -1.82
N ILE A 13 2.79 -9.47 -1.69
CA ILE A 13 3.60 -9.97 -2.81
C ILE A 13 2.71 -10.50 -3.93
N LYS A 14 1.63 -11.21 -3.59
CA LYS A 14 0.67 -11.68 -4.58
C LYS A 14 0.04 -10.52 -5.34
N ARG A 15 -0.33 -9.45 -4.63
CA ARG A 15 -0.96 -8.27 -5.24
C ARG A 15 0.00 -7.54 -6.16
N VAL A 16 1.26 -7.46 -5.80
CA VAL A 16 2.27 -6.85 -6.67
C VAL A 16 2.34 -7.62 -7.99
N LYS A 17 2.34 -8.94 -7.94
CA LYS A 17 2.38 -9.76 -9.16
C LYS A 17 1.13 -9.57 -10.01
N VAL A 18 -0.04 -9.55 -9.40
CA VAL A 18 -1.31 -9.41 -10.11
C VAL A 18 -1.45 -8.03 -10.74
N ALA A 19 -1.12 -6.97 -9.99
CA ALA A 19 -1.24 -5.61 -10.49
C ALA A 19 -0.16 -5.25 -11.53
N GLY A 20 0.99 -5.91 -11.44
CA GLY A 20 2.05 -5.76 -12.45
C GLY A 20 2.49 -4.31 -12.63
N SER A 21 2.39 -3.82 -13.86
CA SER A 21 2.86 -2.48 -14.21
C SER A 21 2.03 -1.36 -13.58
N ASP A 22 0.86 -1.66 -13.01
CA ASP A 22 0.06 -0.65 -12.33
C ASP A 22 0.60 -0.31 -10.94
N VAL A 23 1.50 -1.14 -10.38
CA VAL A 23 2.11 -0.84 -9.09
C VAL A 23 3.11 0.31 -9.27
N SER A 24 2.81 1.45 -8.64
CA SER A 24 3.68 2.62 -8.70
C SER A 24 4.75 2.58 -7.61
N ALA A 25 4.45 2.00 -6.45
CA ALA A 25 5.39 1.91 -5.34
C ALA A 25 4.91 0.88 -4.32
N THR A 26 5.82 0.47 -3.44
CA THR A 26 5.54 -0.46 -2.36
C THR A 26 5.94 0.15 -1.02
N VAL A 27 5.21 -0.21 0.04
CA VAL A 27 5.45 0.30 1.40
C VAL A 27 5.50 -0.87 2.38
N ASP A 28 6.58 -0.97 3.12
CA ASP A 28 6.70 -1.95 4.21
C ASP A 28 7.85 -1.55 5.13
N PRO A 29 7.60 -1.27 6.42
CA PRO A 29 8.66 -0.84 7.32
C PRO A 29 9.69 -1.93 7.63
N GLN A 30 9.35 -3.19 7.40
CA GLN A 30 10.20 -4.32 7.73
C GLN A 30 10.85 -5.00 6.53
N ASN A 31 10.43 -4.65 5.32
CA ASN A 31 10.98 -5.26 4.11
C ASN A 31 11.94 -4.30 3.43
N PRO A 32 13.25 -4.62 3.37
CA PRO A 32 14.23 -3.72 2.76
C PRO A 32 14.06 -3.55 1.26
N SER A 33 13.28 -4.43 0.62
CA SER A 33 12.99 -4.31 -0.81
C SER A 33 11.86 -3.33 -1.11
N ALA A 34 11.13 -2.85 -0.09
CA ALA A 34 10.06 -1.88 -0.30
C ALA A 34 10.64 -0.52 -0.68
N ASP A 35 9.91 0.20 -1.51
CA ASP A 35 10.32 1.53 -1.94
C ASP A 35 10.29 2.54 -0.80
N PHE A 36 9.32 2.40 0.10
CA PHE A 36 9.16 3.29 1.26
C PHE A 36 8.88 2.47 2.51
N LYS A 37 9.23 3.02 3.66
CA LYS A 37 8.96 2.36 4.95
C LYS A 37 7.60 2.74 5.49
N LEU A 38 7.18 3.99 5.31
CA LEU A 38 5.91 4.50 5.83
C LEU A 38 5.09 5.10 4.70
N ILE A 39 3.77 4.96 4.78
CA ILE A 39 2.88 5.56 3.80
C ILE A 39 3.02 7.09 3.77
N ASP A 40 3.33 7.68 4.91
CA ASP A 40 3.51 9.12 5.04
C ASP A 40 4.66 9.65 4.18
N ASP A 41 5.63 8.78 3.83
CA ASP A 41 6.79 9.16 3.02
C ASP A 41 6.50 9.13 1.52
N VAL A 42 5.39 8.53 1.10
CA VAL A 42 5.04 8.43 -0.32
C VAL A 42 4.38 9.73 -0.77
N PRO A 43 4.90 10.38 -1.82
CA PRO A 43 4.24 11.57 -2.35
C PRO A 43 2.80 11.28 -2.75
N LEU A 44 1.87 12.13 -2.34
CA LEU A 44 0.45 11.90 -2.62
C LEU A 44 0.12 11.87 -4.10
N ASN A 45 0.92 12.54 -4.92
CA ASN A 45 0.71 12.54 -6.37
C ASN A 45 1.33 11.33 -7.08
N ALA A 46 1.92 10.40 -6.32
CA ALA A 46 2.57 9.22 -6.91
C ALA A 46 1.61 8.06 -7.12
N TYR A 47 0.40 8.11 -6.56
CA TYR A 47 -0.55 7.01 -6.65
C TYR A 47 -1.99 7.51 -6.62
N ASP A 48 -2.91 6.67 -7.10
CA ASP A 48 -4.35 6.97 -7.14
C ASP A 48 -5.11 6.08 -6.18
N ALA A 49 -4.59 4.88 -5.93
CA ALA A 49 -5.23 3.86 -5.11
C ALA A 49 -4.18 3.11 -4.30
N ALA A 50 -4.63 2.43 -3.27
CA ALA A 50 -3.75 1.60 -2.46
C ALA A 50 -4.42 0.28 -2.11
N ILE A 51 -3.63 -0.80 -2.10
CA ILE A 51 -4.04 -2.10 -1.59
C ILE A 51 -3.36 -2.27 -0.24
N VAL A 52 -4.17 -2.39 0.82
CA VAL A 52 -3.69 -2.46 2.19
C VAL A 52 -3.64 -3.91 2.65
N CYS A 53 -2.43 -4.42 2.85
CA CYS A 53 -2.16 -5.81 3.24
C CYS A 53 -1.42 -5.89 4.57
N THR A 54 -1.56 -4.87 5.41
CA THR A 54 -0.86 -4.80 6.70
C THR A 54 -1.63 -5.50 7.81
N PRO A 55 -0.95 -5.83 8.93
CA PRO A 55 -1.65 -6.32 10.13
C PRO A 55 -2.65 -5.30 10.67
N ASP A 56 -3.60 -5.79 11.45
CA ASP A 56 -4.74 -4.98 11.92
C ASP A 56 -4.35 -3.74 12.71
N LEU A 57 -3.26 -3.78 13.45
CA LEU A 57 -2.84 -2.65 14.30
C LEU A 57 -2.56 -1.39 13.49
N GLU A 58 -1.98 -1.53 12.31
CA GLU A 58 -1.64 -0.39 11.45
C GLU A 58 -2.72 -0.09 10.41
N LYS A 59 -3.56 -1.05 10.14
CA LYS A 59 -4.52 -0.98 9.03
C LYS A 59 -5.45 0.22 9.14
N LEU A 60 -6.02 0.44 10.31
CA LEU A 60 -7.00 1.52 10.48
C LEU A 60 -6.40 2.90 10.26
N ARG A 61 -5.20 3.13 10.77
CA ARG A 61 -4.50 4.39 10.58
C ARG A 61 -4.23 4.64 9.09
N ILE A 62 -3.78 3.61 8.40
CA ILE A 62 -3.44 3.70 6.97
C ILE A 62 -4.69 3.97 6.14
N ILE A 63 -5.78 3.26 6.41
CA ILE A 63 -7.04 3.46 5.70
C ILE A 63 -7.54 4.89 5.90
N LYS A 64 -7.51 5.38 7.13
CA LYS A 64 -7.95 6.74 7.44
C LYS A 64 -7.11 7.77 6.68
N TYR A 65 -5.79 7.60 6.66
CA TYR A 65 -4.89 8.47 5.93
C TYR A 65 -5.25 8.52 4.43
N LEU A 66 -5.49 7.35 3.85
CA LEU A 66 -5.83 7.26 2.42
C LEU A 66 -7.16 7.92 2.12
N LEU A 67 -8.18 7.70 2.95
CA LEU A 67 -9.51 8.27 2.72
C LEU A 67 -9.49 9.79 2.86
N VAL A 68 -8.76 10.32 3.83
CA VAL A 68 -8.64 11.77 4.02
C VAL A 68 -7.99 12.42 2.79
N ASN A 69 -7.12 11.69 2.10
CA ASN A 69 -6.41 12.18 0.91
C ASN A 69 -7.08 11.75 -0.40
N ASP A 70 -8.33 11.35 -0.35
CA ASP A 70 -9.16 11.01 -1.52
C ASP A 70 -8.60 9.87 -2.37
N LYS A 71 -7.94 8.90 -1.74
CA LYS A 71 -7.43 7.74 -2.45
C LYS A 71 -8.42 6.58 -2.41
N HIS A 72 -8.46 5.80 -3.47
CA HIS A 72 -9.22 4.54 -3.48
C HIS A 72 -8.49 3.51 -2.64
N VAL A 73 -9.23 2.70 -1.90
CA VAL A 73 -8.63 1.74 -0.95
C VAL A 73 -9.24 0.36 -1.15
N LEU A 74 -8.38 -0.63 -1.31
CA LEU A 74 -8.75 -2.04 -1.24
C LEU A 74 -8.05 -2.65 -0.03
N VAL A 75 -8.83 -3.25 0.88
CA VAL A 75 -8.30 -3.85 2.10
C VAL A 75 -8.30 -5.35 1.96
N GLU A 76 -7.13 -5.96 2.13
CA GLU A 76 -6.99 -7.42 2.09
C GLU A 76 -7.07 -7.99 3.50
N LYS A 77 -7.69 -9.14 3.61
CA LYS A 77 -7.73 -9.89 4.87
C LYS A 77 -6.40 -10.63 5.08
N PRO A 78 -5.99 -10.80 6.33
CA PRO A 78 -4.79 -11.58 6.63
C PRO A 78 -4.94 -13.06 6.27
#